data_55ca4bf5c475a61716c13b3894679033
#
_entry.id   55ca4bf5c475a61716c13b3894679033
#
_cell.length_a   1.000
_cell.length_b   1.000
_cell.length_c   1.000
_cell.angle_alpha   90.00
_cell.angle_beta   90.00
_cell.angle_gamma   90.00
#
_symmetry.space_group_name_H-M   'P 1'
#
loop_
_entity.id
_entity.type
_entity.pdbx_description
1 polymer ?
#
loop_
_entity_poly.entity_id
_entity_poly.type
_entity_poly.pdbx_seq_one_letter_code
_entity_poly.pdbx_strand_id
1 'polypeptide(L)'
;GYRAITIGGVRDAHFIAHLNDIQSAVVEKIEQTLAGQGTANSYTIKFHRYGLDGVMGPWEPMRQPGHEVGLLVDVVGKTEAIAQTVCGLARSTLLHVSFPGRLATAGNVAFPFSPAEIPVGPVYEFNVYHLLEIDDPERFGRMEVFN
;
A
#
# COMPACT_ATOMS: atom_id res chain seq x y z
N GLY A 1 9.84 3.40 -10.47
CA GLY A 1 8.49 2.87 -10.62
C GLY A 1 7.41 3.93 -10.67
N TYR A 2 6.16 3.51 -10.68
CA TYR A 2 4.98 4.40 -10.68
C TYR A 2 4.03 3.96 -9.57
N ARG A 3 3.49 4.91 -8.83
CA ARG A 3 2.58 4.64 -7.72
C ARG A 3 1.15 4.94 -8.10
N ALA A 4 0.25 4.04 -7.70
CA ALA A 4 -1.19 4.27 -7.63
C ALA A 4 -1.69 3.85 -6.25
N ILE A 5 -2.66 4.58 -5.72
CA ILE A 5 -3.25 4.28 -4.41
C ILE A 5 -4.77 4.22 -4.51
N THR A 6 -5.38 3.47 -3.59
CA THR A 6 -6.80 3.62 -3.29
C THR A 6 -6.99 3.67 -1.78
N ILE A 7 -7.96 4.47 -1.35
CA ILE A 7 -8.27 4.69 0.07
C ILE A 7 -9.72 4.28 0.30
N GLY A 8 -9.95 3.47 1.32
CA GLY A 8 -11.30 3.07 1.72
C GLY A 8 -11.45 2.99 3.23
N GLY A 9 -12.64 3.27 3.71
CA GLY A 9 -13.03 3.12 5.11
C GLY A 9 -13.79 1.83 5.35
N VAL A 10 -13.49 1.14 6.43
CA VAL A 10 -14.15 -0.10 6.86
C VAL A 10 -14.68 0.07 8.27
N ARG A 11 -15.95 -0.26 8.47
CA ARG A 11 -16.59 -0.21 9.80
C ARG A 11 -17.17 -1.55 10.27
N ASP A 12 -17.30 -2.53 9.38
CA ASP A 12 -17.79 -3.85 9.74
C ASP A 12 -16.78 -4.57 10.65
N ALA A 13 -17.22 -4.94 11.85
CA ALA A 13 -16.36 -5.58 12.85
C ALA A 13 -15.83 -6.96 12.39
N HIS A 14 -16.63 -7.70 11.60
CA HIS A 14 -16.19 -8.98 11.03
C HIS A 14 -15.14 -8.79 9.95
N PHE A 15 -15.31 -7.78 9.11
CA PHE A 15 -14.30 -7.41 8.13
C PHE A 15 -12.99 -7.03 8.81
N ILE A 16 -13.05 -6.15 9.81
CA ILE A 16 -11.87 -5.70 10.56
C ILE A 16 -11.17 -6.87 11.25
N ALA A 17 -11.92 -7.80 11.85
CA ALA A 17 -11.36 -8.99 12.50
C ALA A 17 -10.63 -9.93 11.52
N HIS A 18 -11.01 -9.94 10.24
CA HIS A 18 -10.44 -10.81 9.21
C HIS A 18 -9.54 -10.07 8.21
N LEU A 19 -9.06 -8.87 8.56
CA LEU A 19 -8.25 -8.05 7.65
C LEU A 19 -7.03 -8.76 7.06
N ASN A 20 -6.33 -9.59 7.84
CA ASN A 20 -5.17 -10.32 7.34
C ASN A 20 -5.56 -11.33 6.25
N ASP A 21 -6.60 -12.09 6.47
CA ASP A 21 -7.10 -13.10 5.52
C ASP A 21 -7.63 -12.41 4.25
N ILE A 22 -8.34 -11.30 4.43
CA ILE A 22 -8.86 -10.49 3.33
C ILE A 22 -7.73 -9.93 2.48
N GLN A 23 -6.68 -9.38 3.10
CA GLN A 23 -5.52 -8.87 2.37
C GLN A 23 -4.81 -9.98 1.58
N SER A 24 -4.64 -11.15 2.19
CA SER A 24 -4.07 -12.32 1.51
C SER A 24 -4.93 -12.75 0.32
N ALA A 25 -6.24 -12.81 0.48
CA ALA A 25 -7.17 -13.15 -0.60
C ALA A 25 -7.17 -12.11 -1.74
N VAL A 26 -6.97 -10.83 -1.42
CA VAL A 26 -6.82 -9.77 -2.43
C VAL A 26 -5.55 -9.98 -3.25
N VAL A 27 -4.42 -10.24 -2.60
CA VAL A 27 -3.15 -10.49 -3.29
C VAL A 27 -3.25 -11.72 -4.17
N GLU A 28 -3.75 -12.83 -3.63
CA GLU A 28 -3.95 -14.07 -4.39
C GLU A 28 -4.84 -13.86 -5.61
N LYS A 29 -5.94 -13.13 -5.47
CA LYS A 29 -6.85 -12.82 -6.57
C LYS A 29 -6.19 -11.99 -7.68
N ILE A 30 -5.35 -11.04 -7.29
CA ILE A 30 -4.57 -10.22 -8.24
C ILE A 30 -3.59 -11.12 -8.99
N GLU A 31 -2.83 -11.96 -8.29
CA GLU A 31 -1.87 -12.88 -8.88
C GLU A 31 -2.54 -13.85 -9.86
N GLN A 32 -3.67 -14.45 -9.47
CA GLN A 32 -4.47 -15.31 -10.34
C GLN A 32 -4.98 -14.59 -11.59
N THR A 33 -5.45 -13.34 -11.43
CA THR A 33 -6.00 -12.56 -12.55
C THR A 33 -4.91 -12.16 -13.55
N LEU A 34 -3.71 -11.88 -13.05
CA LEU A 34 -2.57 -11.46 -13.88
C LEU A 34 -1.67 -12.64 -14.31
N ALA A 35 -2.00 -13.87 -13.91
CA ALA A 35 -1.26 -15.05 -14.30
C ALA A 35 -1.17 -15.17 -15.82
N GLY A 36 0.05 -15.42 -16.33
CA GLY A 36 0.31 -15.56 -17.77
C GLY A 36 0.42 -14.23 -18.55
N GLN A 37 0.24 -13.07 -17.92
CA GLN A 37 0.35 -11.76 -18.59
C GLN A 37 1.77 -11.17 -18.55
N GLY A 38 2.76 -11.93 -18.07
CA GLY A 38 4.16 -11.45 -17.99
C GLY A 38 4.37 -10.37 -16.90
N THR A 39 3.45 -10.23 -15.98
CA THR A 39 3.48 -9.22 -14.92
C THR A 39 4.16 -9.69 -13.62
N ALA A 40 4.68 -10.91 -13.59
CA ALA A 40 5.41 -11.44 -12.45
C ALA A 40 6.56 -10.50 -12.07
N ASN A 41 6.69 -10.16 -10.78
CA ASN A 41 7.70 -9.23 -10.26
C ASN A 41 7.67 -7.82 -10.91
N SER A 42 6.54 -7.40 -11.47
CA SER A 42 6.39 -6.08 -12.08
C SER A 42 5.71 -5.05 -11.19
N TYR A 43 5.25 -5.45 -10.02
CA TYR A 43 4.61 -4.58 -9.03
C TYR A 43 4.88 -5.05 -7.59
N THR A 44 4.68 -4.13 -6.67
CA THR A 44 4.54 -4.39 -5.22
C THR A 44 3.22 -3.82 -4.74
N ILE A 45 2.64 -4.46 -3.73
CA ILE A 45 1.41 -4.01 -3.09
C ILE A 45 1.62 -3.98 -1.58
N LYS A 46 1.19 -2.90 -0.94
CA LYS A 46 1.21 -2.72 0.51
C LYS A 46 -0.15 -2.24 0.99
N PHE A 47 -0.52 -2.70 2.17
CA PHE A 47 -1.74 -2.25 2.85
C PHE A 47 -1.35 -1.49 4.10
N HIS A 48 -1.84 -0.26 4.23
CA HIS A 48 -1.72 0.53 5.46
C HIS A 48 -3.08 0.56 6.14
N ARG A 49 -3.14 0.21 7.42
CA ARG A 49 -4.37 0.01 8.19
C ARG A 49 -4.45 1.06 9.30
N TYR A 50 -4.85 2.26 8.94
CA TYR A 50 -4.99 3.36 9.90
C TYR A 50 -6.16 3.11 10.84
N GLY A 51 -5.92 3.24 12.15
CA GLY A 51 -6.86 2.82 13.19
C GLY A 51 -6.60 1.41 13.72
N LEU A 52 -5.54 0.73 13.22
CA LEU A 52 -5.03 -0.53 13.73
C LEU A 52 -3.51 -0.45 13.91
N ASP A 53 -2.72 -0.63 12.86
CA ASP A 53 -1.26 -0.67 12.90
C ASP A 53 -0.60 0.08 11.73
N GLY A 54 -1.35 0.91 11.03
CA GLY A 54 -0.89 1.60 9.83
C GLY A 54 0.29 2.56 10.03
N VAL A 55 0.58 2.98 11.27
CA VAL A 55 1.70 3.87 11.60
C VAL A 55 2.91 3.08 12.04
N MET A 56 2.78 2.21 13.03
CA MET A 56 3.88 1.50 13.65
C MET A 56 4.07 0.07 13.13
N GLY A 57 3.13 -0.44 12.35
CA GLY A 57 3.20 -1.80 11.79
C GLY A 57 3.35 -2.87 12.86
N PRO A 58 4.35 -3.78 12.75
CA PRO A 58 4.57 -4.86 13.72
C PRO A 58 4.91 -4.38 15.14
N TRP A 59 5.32 -3.13 15.28
CA TRP A 59 5.71 -2.51 16.55
C TRP A 59 4.55 -1.84 17.29
N GLU A 60 3.34 -1.90 16.74
CA GLU A 60 2.15 -1.35 17.38
C GLU A 60 1.86 -2.07 18.71
N PRO A 61 1.93 -1.36 19.85
CA PRO A 61 1.73 -1.96 21.17
C PRO A 61 0.26 -2.23 21.47
N MET A 62 -0.65 -1.41 20.91
CA MET A 62 -2.10 -1.53 21.12
C MET A 62 -2.74 -2.22 19.94
N ARG A 63 -3.00 -3.52 20.07
CA ARG A 63 -3.56 -4.33 18.96
C ARG A 63 -5.09 -4.36 18.89
N GLN A 64 -5.75 -3.47 19.61
CA GLN A 64 -7.20 -3.34 19.50
C GLN A 64 -7.52 -2.43 18.32
N PRO A 65 -8.26 -2.92 17.31
CA PRO A 65 -8.68 -2.08 16.21
C PRO A 65 -9.62 -0.99 16.69
N GLY A 66 -9.58 0.16 16.06
CA GLY A 66 -10.59 1.19 16.19
C GLY A 66 -11.96 0.65 15.72
N HIS A 67 -13.03 1.37 16.05
CA HIS A 67 -14.37 1.06 15.56
C HIS A 67 -14.49 1.24 14.04
N GLU A 68 -13.52 1.89 13.45
CA GLU A 68 -13.38 2.16 12.02
C GLU A 68 -11.91 2.10 11.63
N VAL A 69 -11.60 1.48 10.50
CA VAL A 69 -10.24 1.35 9.97
C VAL A 69 -10.16 1.93 8.58
N GLY A 70 -9.23 2.85 8.39
CA GLY A 70 -8.87 3.36 7.08
C GLY A 70 -7.88 2.40 6.40
N LEU A 71 -8.26 1.88 5.24
CA LEU A 71 -7.39 1.07 4.40
C LEU A 71 -6.82 1.93 3.28
N LEU A 72 -5.49 2.05 3.23
CA LEU A 72 -4.79 2.59 2.07
C LEU A 72 -4.07 1.42 1.40
N VAL A 73 -4.41 1.17 0.15
CA VAL A 73 -3.69 0.22 -0.71
C VAL A 73 -2.69 1.02 -1.53
N ASP A 74 -1.42 0.74 -1.34
CA ASP A 74 -0.29 1.38 -2.03
C ASP A 74 0.32 0.38 -3.02
N VAL A 75 0.23 0.70 -4.29
CA VAL A 75 0.76 -0.11 -5.39
C VAL A 75 1.86 0.65 -6.09
N VAL A 76 3.02 0.00 -6.24
CA VAL A 76 4.11 0.50 -7.09
C VAL A 76 4.34 -0.50 -8.21
N GLY A 77 4.14 -0.07 -9.45
CA GLY A 77 4.37 -0.85 -10.66
C GLY A 77 5.57 -0.37 -11.46
N LYS A 78 6.12 -1.23 -12.29
CA LYS A 78 7.19 -0.85 -13.25
C LYS A 78 6.70 0.21 -14.25
N THR A 79 5.41 0.21 -14.57
CA THR A 79 4.75 1.20 -15.41
C THR A 79 3.50 1.74 -14.71
N GLU A 80 3.05 2.91 -15.11
CA GLU A 80 1.82 3.52 -14.60
C GLU A 80 0.60 2.62 -14.87
N ALA A 81 0.51 2.04 -16.05
CA ALA A 81 -0.58 1.13 -16.42
C ALA A 81 -0.65 -0.10 -15.49
N ILE A 82 0.50 -0.69 -15.14
CA ILE A 82 0.55 -1.82 -14.20
C ILE A 82 0.09 -1.36 -12.82
N ALA A 83 0.58 -0.22 -12.32
CA ALA A 83 0.20 0.29 -11.02
C ALA A 83 -1.31 0.53 -10.91
N GLN A 84 -1.90 1.18 -11.92
CA GLN A 84 -3.33 1.46 -11.98
C GLN A 84 -4.16 0.16 -12.10
N THR A 85 -3.74 -0.78 -12.95
CA THR A 85 -4.43 -2.07 -13.11
C THR A 85 -4.46 -2.85 -11.80
N VAL A 86 -3.32 -3.00 -11.14
CA VAL A 86 -3.22 -3.72 -9.86
C VAL A 86 -4.02 -3.01 -8.77
N CYS A 87 -3.97 -1.68 -8.70
CA CYS A 87 -4.76 -0.88 -7.76
C CYS A 87 -6.26 -1.07 -7.98
N GLY A 88 -6.73 -1.07 -9.22
CA GLY A 88 -8.12 -1.32 -9.57
C GLY A 88 -8.60 -2.73 -9.23
N LEU A 89 -7.76 -3.74 -9.47
CA LEU A 89 -8.03 -5.11 -9.06
C LEU A 89 -8.12 -5.24 -7.52
N ALA A 90 -7.21 -4.60 -6.80
CA ALA A 90 -7.24 -4.58 -5.33
C ALA A 90 -8.54 -3.96 -4.81
N ARG A 91 -8.91 -2.78 -5.30
CA ARG A 91 -10.15 -2.09 -4.93
C ARG A 91 -11.39 -2.95 -5.23
N SER A 92 -11.47 -3.48 -6.44
CA SER A 92 -12.62 -4.29 -6.85
C SER A 92 -12.73 -5.56 -5.99
N THR A 93 -11.62 -6.20 -5.70
CA THR A 93 -11.60 -7.40 -4.86
C THR A 93 -12.02 -7.08 -3.43
N LEU A 94 -11.50 -5.98 -2.83
CA LEU A 94 -11.90 -5.53 -1.49
C LEU A 94 -13.40 -5.30 -1.35
N LEU A 95 -14.07 -4.78 -2.39
CA LEU A 95 -15.51 -4.59 -2.42
C LEU A 95 -16.30 -5.90 -2.35
N HIS A 96 -15.78 -6.95 -2.96
CA HIS A 96 -16.52 -8.19 -3.22
C HIS A 96 -15.96 -9.41 -2.47
N VAL A 97 -14.83 -9.28 -1.76
CA VAL A 97 -14.20 -10.39 -1.04
C VAL A 97 -15.15 -11.02 -0.02
N SER A 98 -15.12 -12.33 0.07
CA SER A 98 -15.88 -13.07 1.07
C SER A 98 -15.11 -13.19 2.36
N PHE A 99 -15.79 -13.08 3.50
CA PHE A 99 -15.23 -13.27 4.83
C PHE A 99 -16.32 -13.81 5.78
N PRO A 100 -15.95 -14.46 6.89
CA PRO A 100 -16.92 -14.96 7.87
C PRO A 100 -17.75 -13.82 8.46
N GLY A 101 -19.07 -14.02 8.54
CA GLY A 101 -20.01 -13.02 9.05
C GLY A 101 -20.40 -11.91 8.07
N ARG A 102 -19.97 -12.02 6.81
CA ARG A 102 -20.35 -11.06 5.75
C ARG A 102 -21.85 -11.04 5.53
N LEU A 103 -22.46 -9.85 5.60
CA LEU A 103 -23.90 -9.65 5.41
C LEU A 103 -24.25 -9.11 4.01
N ALA A 104 -23.33 -8.36 3.38
CA ALA A 104 -23.56 -7.75 2.09
C ALA A 104 -22.65 -8.33 1.00
N THR A 105 -23.16 -8.44 -0.23
CA THR A 105 -22.37 -8.94 -1.37
C THR A 105 -21.42 -7.90 -1.95
N ALA A 106 -21.63 -6.62 -1.64
CA ALA A 106 -20.79 -5.49 -2.02
C ALA A 106 -20.96 -4.36 -0.99
N GLY A 107 -20.09 -3.35 -1.07
CA GLY A 107 -20.19 -2.18 -0.18
C GLY A 107 -19.56 -2.39 1.20
N ASN A 108 -18.70 -3.39 1.36
CA ASN A 108 -17.97 -3.62 2.61
C ASN A 108 -16.89 -2.57 2.90
N VAL A 109 -16.49 -1.82 1.87
CA VAL A 109 -15.51 -0.73 1.94
C VAL A 109 -16.11 0.53 1.33
N ALA A 110 -16.04 1.64 2.04
CA ALA A 110 -16.48 2.94 1.58
C ALA A 110 -15.32 3.69 0.92
N PHE A 111 -15.41 3.95 -0.38
CA PHE A 111 -14.41 4.73 -1.12
C PHE A 111 -14.85 6.19 -1.21
N PRO A 112 -14.01 7.15 -0.77
CA PRO A 112 -14.39 8.56 -0.73
C PRO A 112 -14.34 9.26 -2.09
N PHE A 113 -13.70 8.64 -3.09
CA PHE A 113 -13.50 9.24 -4.41
C PHE A 113 -14.07 8.36 -5.53
N SER A 114 -14.41 9.02 -6.65
CA SER A 114 -14.76 8.37 -7.91
C SER A 114 -14.11 9.16 -9.06
N PRO A 115 -13.15 8.60 -9.81
CA PRO A 115 -12.57 7.25 -9.67
C PRO A 115 -11.84 7.08 -8.33
N ALA A 116 -11.83 5.84 -7.81
CA ALA A 116 -11.23 5.54 -6.50
C ALA A 116 -9.73 5.19 -6.61
N GLU A 117 -9.25 4.89 -7.78
CA GLU A 117 -7.84 4.68 -8.08
C GLU A 117 -7.17 6.02 -8.37
N ILE A 118 -6.21 6.40 -7.55
CA ILE A 118 -5.52 7.69 -7.63
C ILE A 118 -4.10 7.44 -8.15
N PRO A 119 -3.76 7.88 -9.37
CA PRO A 119 -2.39 7.87 -9.85
C PRO A 119 -1.59 8.93 -9.08
N VAL A 120 -0.53 8.49 -8.40
CA VAL A 120 0.34 9.40 -7.63
C VAL A 120 1.53 9.87 -8.48
N GLY A 121 1.91 9.05 -9.47
CA GLY A 121 3.01 9.38 -10.39
C GLY A 121 4.29 8.59 -10.10
N PRO A 122 5.44 9.06 -10.62
CA PRO A 122 6.71 8.34 -10.51
C PRO A 122 7.22 8.30 -9.08
N VAL A 123 7.85 7.18 -8.72
CA VAL A 123 8.55 6.97 -7.46
C VAL A 123 9.98 6.55 -7.73
N TYR A 124 10.88 7.01 -6.87
CA TYR A 124 12.31 6.81 -6.99
C TYR A 124 12.82 6.08 -5.76
N GLU A 125 13.80 5.20 -5.95
CA GLU A 125 14.55 4.57 -4.87
C GLU A 125 15.92 5.22 -4.77
N PHE A 126 16.36 5.45 -3.55
CA PHE A 126 17.74 5.79 -3.28
C PHE A 126 18.55 4.49 -3.33
N ASN A 127 19.20 4.22 -4.48
CA ASN A 127 19.88 2.96 -4.74
C ASN A 127 21.39 3.09 -4.90
N VAL A 128 21.92 4.31 -4.71
CA VAL A 128 23.36 4.57 -4.79
C VAL A 128 23.80 5.21 -3.49
N TYR A 129 24.62 4.49 -2.74
CA TYR A 129 25.25 4.96 -1.51
C TYR A 129 26.75 4.71 -1.61
N HIS A 130 27.54 5.78 -1.65
CA HIS A 130 28.99 5.70 -1.65
C HIS A 130 29.54 6.19 -0.31
N LEU A 131 30.31 5.33 0.34
CA LEU A 131 31.20 5.73 1.42
C LEU A 131 32.55 6.08 0.80
N LEU A 132 32.95 7.34 0.92
CA LEU A 132 34.27 7.79 0.55
C LEU A 132 35.11 7.92 1.83
N GLU A 133 36.17 7.14 1.93
CA GLU A 133 37.18 7.37 2.96
C GLU A 133 37.96 8.63 2.59
N ILE A 134 37.97 9.59 3.47
CA ILE A 134 38.71 10.85 3.28
C ILE A 134 39.72 11.02 4.39
N ASP A 135 40.98 11.22 4.03
CA ASP A 135 42.03 11.49 4.97
C ASP A 135 41.95 12.91 5.54
N ASP A 136 41.37 13.83 4.78
CA ASP A 136 41.21 15.23 5.13
C ASP A 136 39.79 15.70 4.85
N PRO A 137 38.95 15.92 5.89
CA PRO A 137 37.55 16.39 5.72
C PRO A 137 37.44 17.76 5.06
N GLU A 138 38.49 18.63 5.17
CA GLU A 138 38.44 19.98 4.61
C GLU A 138 38.60 19.98 3.07
N ARG A 139 39.05 18.86 2.51
CA ARG A 139 39.24 18.71 1.04
C ARG A 139 37.93 18.79 0.27
N PHE A 140 36.81 18.39 0.87
CA PHE A 140 35.50 18.26 0.21
C PHE A 140 34.44 19.23 0.73
N GLY A 141 34.75 20.03 1.74
CA GLY A 141 33.83 21.00 2.29
C GLY A 141 34.56 22.21 2.86
N ARG A 142 34.05 23.38 2.62
CA ARG A 142 34.50 24.62 3.27
C ARG A 142 33.48 24.97 4.35
N MET A 143 33.94 24.99 5.61
CA MET A 143 33.11 25.44 6.71
C MET A 143 33.19 26.96 6.82
N GLU A 144 32.06 27.66 6.61
CA GLU A 144 31.93 29.08 6.91
C GLU A 144 31.16 29.21 8.22
N VAL A 145 31.79 29.85 9.21
CA VAL A 145 31.17 30.17 10.47
C VAL A 145 30.61 31.58 10.37
N PHE A 146 29.30 31.74 10.40
CA PHE A 146 28.66 33.05 10.49
C PHE A 146 28.50 33.41 11.98
N ASN A 147 29.10 34.55 12.37
CA ASN A 147 28.96 35.15 13.71
C ASN A 147 27.71 36.04 13.80
#